data_5163fa870b82151108a68d5585a66377
#
_entry.id   5163fa870b82151108a68d5585a66377
#
_cell.length_a   1.000
_cell.length_b   1.000
_cell.length_c   1.000
_cell.angle_alpha   90.00
_cell.angle_beta   90.00
_cell.angle_gamma   90.00
#
_symmetry.space_group_name_H-M   'P 1'
#
loop_
_entity.id
_entity.type
_entity.pdbx_description
1 polymer ?
#
loop_
_entity_poly.entity_id
_entity_poly.type
_entity_poly.pdbx_seq_one_letter_code
_entity_poly.pdbx_strand_id
1 'polypeptide(L)'
;MSAHPESFAFGIELELLLMPNEIIKDVLREHGFQGSNNATSAGKDANRLAMCKALVGHLILADIPAQLNTGTYESWTVADEPVLDEVEGYWRCEIVSRILQTTSDWQEEIKTVLLTIRSNFNICLTSECAMHVHISPSEVTTFDTRQLKQIIKGVMYYDRALIKIMPSLHKDNPYCMPNTKYIQKLKTLYDDVSQNSWATAFNACDQSGQLIQSILFAHEFDKPQNCYCFWNFQNITTCGTIEFHGPPGVQMAADANHWVCVTLGFVSNAIVKNWDVVKSTKTYPTSDQLRAAIRFGVQRLGSMCQDALGPMADDNSAPWVASSTERARINAKKAAIGNKKGTFVEKVHFSYPPVGHSSQKV
;
A
#
# COMPACT_ATOMS: atom_id res chain seq x y z
N MET A 1 24.94 24.09 7.42
CA MET A 1 25.12 22.76 6.82
C MET A 1 23.82 22.44 6.12
N SER A 2 23.80 22.38 4.80
CA SER A 2 22.64 21.87 4.05
C SER A 2 22.54 20.37 4.38
N ALA A 3 21.56 20.01 5.20
CA ALA A 3 21.26 18.60 5.40
C ALA A 3 20.93 18.00 4.01
N HIS A 4 21.59 16.91 3.64
CA HIS A 4 21.20 16.16 2.47
C HIS A 4 19.72 15.75 2.66
N PRO A 5 18.91 15.78 1.57
CA PRO A 5 17.55 15.29 1.63
C PRO A 5 17.52 13.87 2.20
N GLU A 6 16.54 13.58 3.03
CA GLU A 6 16.29 12.21 3.47
C GLU A 6 15.90 11.37 2.25
N SER A 7 16.42 10.17 2.13
CA SER A 7 16.08 9.26 1.03
C SER A 7 15.41 8.01 1.55
N PHE A 8 14.44 7.53 0.77
CA PHE A 8 13.77 6.25 0.98
C PHE A 8 13.75 5.46 -0.32
N ALA A 9 13.77 4.15 -0.20
CA ALA A 9 13.32 3.26 -1.26
C ALA A 9 11.83 2.97 -1.07
N PHE A 10 11.10 2.84 -2.17
CA PHE A 10 9.68 2.55 -2.14
C PHE A 10 9.25 1.76 -3.37
N GLY A 11 8.08 1.16 -3.31
CA GLY A 11 7.39 0.52 -4.42
C GLY A 11 5.92 0.85 -4.39
N ILE A 12 5.25 0.71 -5.52
CA ILE A 12 3.79 0.84 -5.62
C ILE A 12 3.19 -0.42 -6.24
N GLU A 13 1.99 -0.74 -5.82
CA GLU A 13 1.13 -1.74 -6.41
C GLU A 13 -0.13 -1.05 -6.91
N LEU A 14 -0.56 -1.35 -8.13
CA LEU A 14 -1.77 -0.82 -8.74
C LEU A 14 -2.73 -1.97 -9.00
N GLU A 15 -3.81 -2.04 -8.26
CA GLU A 15 -4.87 -3.02 -8.42
C GLU A 15 -5.99 -2.43 -9.27
N LEU A 16 -6.12 -2.88 -10.51
CA LEU A 16 -6.98 -2.27 -11.52
C LEU A 16 -7.85 -3.29 -12.25
N LEU A 17 -9.00 -2.82 -12.74
CA LEU A 17 -9.82 -3.53 -13.69
C LEU A 17 -9.61 -2.92 -15.08
N LEU A 18 -9.14 -3.71 -16.03
CA LEU A 18 -8.70 -3.27 -17.35
C LEU A 18 -9.57 -3.92 -18.44
N MET A 19 -10.13 -3.11 -19.33
CA MET A 19 -10.80 -3.56 -20.55
C MET A 19 -9.96 -3.16 -21.75
N PRO A 20 -9.56 -4.12 -22.61
CA PRO A 20 -8.77 -3.80 -23.80
C PRO A 20 -9.54 -2.86 -24.73
N ASN A 21 -8.87 -1.83 -25.22
CA ASN A 21 -9.41 -1.00 -26.29
C ASN A 21 -9.22 -1.67 -27.66
N GLU A 22 -9.77 -1.08 -28.72
CA GLU A 22 -9.70 -1.66 -30.07
C GLU A 22 -8.25 -1.80 -30.57
N ILE A 23 -7.34 -0.93 -30.13
CA ILE A 23 -5.95 -0.85 -30.63
C ILE A 23 -5.18 -2.13 -30.31
N ILE A 24 -5.40 -2.74 -29.13
CA ILE A 24 -4.61 -3.89 -28.70
C ILE A 24 -5.31 -5.23 -28.94
N LYS A 25 -6.50 -5.23 -29.51
CA LYS A 25 -7.28 -6.48 -29.72
C LYS A 25 -6.55 -7.51 -30.57
N ASP A 26 -5.83 -7.08 -31.57
CA ASP A 26 -5.06 -7.99 -32.43
C ASP A 26 -3.86 -8.58 -31.66
N VAL A 27 -3.13 -7.77 -30.93
CA VAL A 27 -2.04 -8.21 -30.05
C VAL A 27 -2.54 -9.23 -29.01
N LEU A 28 -3.72 -8.98 -28.43
CA LEU A 28 -4.32 -9.90 -27.47
C LEU A 28 -4.69 -11.25 -28.10
N ARG A 29 -5.21 -11.25 -29.35
CA ARG A 29 -5.51 -12.48 -30.07
C ARG A 29 -4.24 -13.32 -30.33
N GLU A 30 -3.12 -12.69 -30.65
CA GLU A 30 -1.83 -13.36 -30.80
C GLU A 30 -1.37 -14.02 -29.49
N HIS A 31 -1.75 -13.46 -28.34
CA HIS A 31 -1.49 -14.05 -27.02
C HIS A 31 -2.57 -15.04 -26.54
N GLY A 32 -3.55 -15.37 -27.39
CA GLY A 32 -4.57 -16.37 -27.11
C GLY A 32 -5.81 -15.85 -26.39
N PHE A 33 -6.07 -14.54 -26.41
CA PHE A 33 -7.25 -13.93 -25.82
C PHE A 33 -8.52 -14.29 -26.61
N GLN A 34 -9.52 -14.82 -25.92
CA GLN A 34 -10.77 -15.31 -26.52
C GLN A 34 -11.94 -14.33 -26.39
N GLY A 35 -11.79 -13.22 -25.69
CA GLY A 35 -12.70 -12.07 -25.67
C GLY A 35 -14.01 -12.23 -24.89
N SER A 36 -14.23 -13.30 -24.16
CA SER A 36 -15.48 -13.54 -23.44
C SER A 36 -15.30 -13.77 -21.94
N ASN A 37 -16.02 -12.99 -21.11
CA ASN A 37 -16.10 -13.23 -19.66
C ASN A 37 -16.92 -14.49 -19.31
N ASN A 38 -17.67 -15.03 -20.28
CA ASN A 38 -18.43 -16.28 -20.14
C ASN A 38 -17.61 -17.53 -20.46
N ALA A 39 -16.30 -17.40 -20.66
CA ALA A 39 -15.39 -18.50 -20.86
C ALA A 39 -15.38 -19.45 -19.64
N THR A 40 -14.98 -20.70 -19.87
CA THR A 40 -14.66 -21.63 -18.79
C THR A 40 -13.56 -21.05 -17.88
N SER A 41 -13.38 -21.59 -16.67
CA SER A 41 -12.31 -21.12 -15.75
C SER A 41 -10.95 -21.10 -16.46
N ALA A 42 -10.61 -22.15 -17.21
CA ALA A 42 -9.37 -22.22 -17.98
C ALA A 42 -9.28 -21.16 -19.09
N GLY A 43 -10.41 -20.85 -19.75
CA GLY A 43 -10.48 -19.77 -20.74
C GLY A 43 -10.29 -18.39 -20.11
N LYS A 44 -10.85 -18.16 -18.92
CA LYS A 44 -10.60 -16.93 -18.15
C LYS A 44 -9.15 -16.77 -17.74
N ASP A 45 -8.52 -17.83 -17.27
CA ASP A 45 -7.09 -17.81 -16.90
C ASP A 45 -6.19 -17.53 -18.10
N ALA A 46 -6.52 -18.13 -19.28
CA ALA A 46 -5.82 -17.83 -20.53
C ALA A 46 -5.99 -16.36 -20.95
N ASN A 47 -7.19 -15.81 -20.82
CA ASN A 47 -7.46 -14.40 -21.12
C ASN A 47 -6.70 -13.44 -20.19
N ARG A 48 -6.66 -13.72 -18.87
CA ARG A 48 -5.88 -12.93 -17.90
C ARG A 48 -4.40 -12.97 -18.25
N LEU A 49 -3.87 -14.14 -18.55
CA LEU A 49 -2.46 -14.28 -18.96
C LEU A 49 -2.17 -13.50 -20.25
N ALA A 50 -3.08 -13.54 -21.24
CA ALA A 50 -2.94 -12.78 -22.47
C ALA A 50 -2.91 -11.27 -22.20
N MET A 51 -3.80 -10.78 -21.33
CA MET A 51 -3.84 -9.38 -20.88
C MET A 51 -2.53 -8.97 -20.22
N CYS A 52 -2.02 -9.77 -19.28
CA CYS A 52 -0.75 -9.49 -18.61
C CYS A 52 0.41 -9.45 -19.61
N LYS A 53 0.48 -10.40 -20.55
CA LYS A 53 1.53 -10.42 -21.60
C LYS A 53 1.48 -9.20 -22.50
N ALA A 54 0.30 -8.81 -22.95
CA ALA A 54 0.11 -7.63 -23.80
C ALA A 54 0.55 -6.37 -23.07
N LEU A 55 0.15 -6.20 -21.79
CA LEU A 55 0.55 -5.04 -21.00
C LEU A 55 2.08 -4.99 -20.79
N VAL A 56 2.70 -6.13 -20.46
CA VAL A 56 4.18 -6.22 -20.36
C VAL A 56 4.83 -5.77 -21.67
N GLY A 57 4.35 -6.27 -22.82
CA GLY A 57 4.86 -5.87 -24.13
C GLY A 57 4.78 -4.35 -24.37
N HIS A 58 3.63 -3.75 -24.02
CA HIS A 58 3.45 -2.29 -24.19
C HIS A 58 4.30 -1.46 -23.21
N LEU A 59 4.52 -1.94 -22.00
CA LEU A 59 5.45 -1.27 -21.07
C LEU A 59 6.89 -1.30 -21.58
N ILE A 60 7.33 -2.45 -22.13
CA ILE A 60 8.67 -2.56 -22.73
C ILE A 60 8.82 -1.64 -23.94
N LEU A 61 7.79 -1.52 -24.79
CA LEU A 61 7.77 -0.58 -25.93
C LEU A 61 7.80 0.90 -25.50
N ALA A 62 7.42 1.19 -24.26
CA ALA A 62 7.49 2.52 -23.65
C ALA A 62 8.77 2.71 -22.80
N ASP A 63 9.80 1.89 -23.04
CA ASP A 63 11.09 1.91 -22.31
C ASP A 63 10.97 1.65 -20.80
N ILE A 64 9.89 1.03 -20.37
CA ILE A 64 9.70 0.57 -18.99
C ILE A 64 10.08 -0.91 -18.89
N PRO A 65 11.14 -1.26 -18.14
CA PRO A 65 11.47 -2.67 -17.88
C PRO A 65 10.31 -3.38 -17.19
N ALA A 66 9.70 -4.36 -17.86
CA ALA A 66 8.53 -5.06 -17.34
C ALA A 66 8.58 -6.55 -17.65
N GLN A 67 7.95 -7.35 -16.79
CA GLN A 67 7.86 -8.80 -16.93
C GLN A 67 6.57 -9.34 -16.29
N LEU A 68 6.22 -10.57 -16.61
CA LEU A 68 5.22 -11.28 -15.83
C LEU A 68 5.78 -11.54 -14.44
N ASN A 69 4.89 -11.62 -13.45
CA ASN A 69 5.27 -11.81 -12.05
C ASN A 69 6.31 -12.93 -11.88
N THR A 70 7.50 -12.57 -11.47
CA THR A 70 8.65 -13.47 -11.27
C THR A 70 9.19 -13.45 -9.84
N GLY A 71 8.61 -12.59 -8.97
CA GLY A 71 9.05 -12.41 -7.59
C GLY A 71 10.37 -11.62 -7.44
N THR A 72 10.86 -10.98 -8.51
CA THR A 72 11.98 -10.02 -8.44
C THR A 72 11.46 -8.61 -8.64
N TYR A 73 12.07 -7.62 -7.96
CA TYR A 73 11.67 -6.20 -8.03
C TYR A 73 12.69 -5.35 -8.81
N GLU A 74 13.37 -5.97 -9.78
CA GLU A 74 14.30 -5.29 -10.69
C GLU A 74 13.57 -4.61 -11.85
N SER A 75 12.35 -5.04 -12.14
CA SER A 75 11.47 -4.51 -13.18
C SER A 75 10.04 -4.44 -12.70
N TRP A 76 9.18 -3.70 -13.40
CA TRP A 76 7.74 -3.75 -13.19
C TRP A 76 7.21 -5.14 -13.46
N THR A 77 6.27 -5.60 -12.65
CA THR A 77 5.64 -6.91 -12.83
C THR A 77 4.14 -6.74 -13.02
N VAL A 78 3.57 -7.63 -13.83
CA VAL A 78 2.14 -7.66 -14.13
C VAL A 78 1.60 -9.05 -13.79
N ALA A 79 0.53 -9.10 -13.00
CA ALA A 79 -0.09 -10.32 -12.53
C ALA A 79 -1.63 -10.24 -12.54
N ASP A 80 -2.29 -11.38 -12.36
CA ASP A 80 -3.72 -11.45 -12.03
C ASP A 80 -3.94 -11.10 -10.55
N GLU A 81 -4.94 -10.25 -10.24
CA GLU A 81 -5.29 -9.89 -8.87
C GLU A 81 -6.59 -10.58 -8.43
N PRO A 82 -6.52 -11.72 -7.74
CA PRO A 82 -7.69 -12.49 -7.37
C PRO A 82 -8.58 -11.83 -6.32
N VAL A 83 -8.12 -10.76 -5.67
CA VAL A 83 -8.93 -10.01 -4.70
C VAL A 83 -10.01 -9.20 -5.41
N LEU A 84 -9.75 -8.70 -6.61
CA LEU A 84 -10.74 -7.93 -7.37
C LEU A 84 -11.89 -8.79 -7.88
N ASP A 85 -13.12 -8.28 -7.79
CA ASP A 85 -14.26 -8.90 -8.40
C ASP A 85 -14.27 -8.70 -9.93
N GLU A 86 -14.79 -9.68 -10.61
CA GLU A 86 -14.97 -9.59 -12.06
C GLU A 86 -16.08 -8.60 -12.41
N VAL A 87 -15.79 -7.66 -13.28
CA VAL A 87 -16.76 -6.76 -13.93
C VAL A 87 -16.85 -7.14 -15.40
N GLU A 88 -18.06 -7.12 -15.96
CA GLU A 88 -18.27 -7.52 -17.36
C GLU A 88 -17.39 -6.68 -18.31
N GLY A 89 -16.64 -7.35 -19.17
CA GLY A 89 -15.71 -6.75 -20.12
C GLY A 89 -14.35 -6.33 -19.51
N TYR A 90 -14.22 -6.32 -18.20
CA TYR A 90 -13.00 -5.93 -17.50
C TYR A 90 -12.30 -7.14 -16.91
N TRP A 91 -10.98 -7.08 -16.91
CA TRP A 91 -10.09 -8.09 -16.39
C TRP A 91 -9.27 -7.51 -15.24
N ARG A 92 -9.20 -8.23 -14.18
CA ARG A 92 -8.43 -7.84 -12.99
C ARG A 92 -6.95 -7.94 -13.25
N CYS A 93 -6.19 -7.00 -12.74
CA CYS A 93 -4.77 -6.89 -12.95
C CYS A 93 -4.10 -6.21 -11.77
N GLU A 94 -2.97 -6.75 -11.33
CA GLU A 94 -2.04 -6.13 -10.40
C GLU A 94 -0.77 -5.75 -11.16
N ILE A 95 -0.31 -4.51 -10.95
CA ILE A 95 0.89 -3.97 -11.57
C ILE A 95 1.79 -3.46 -10.45
N VAL A 96 2.91 -4.14 -10.22
CA VAL A 96 3.84 -3.85 -9.14
C VAL A 96 5.09 -3.19 -9.70
N SER A 97 5.51 -2.06 -9.13
CA SER A 97 6.71 -1.36 -9.57
C SER A 97 7.98 -2.14 -9.21
N ARG A 98 9.06 -1.84 -9.92
CA ARG A 98 10.40 -2.08 -9.40
C ARG A 98 10.64 -1.25 -8.14
N ILE A 99 11.74 -1.50 -7.44
CA ILE A 99 12.17 -0.63 -6.34
C ILE A 99 12.50 0.75 -6.93
N LEU A 100 11.80 1.76 -6.43
CA LEU A 100 11.99 3.17 -6.76
C LEU A 100 12.71 3.88 -5.61
N GLN A 101 13.37 4.99 -5.90
CA GLN A 101 14.04 5.82 -4.90
C GLN A 101 13.55 7.25 -4.96
N THR A 102 13.40 7.89 -3.81
CA THR A 102 13.00 9.30 -3.72
C THR A 102 13.98 10.26 -4.40
N THR A 103 15.20 9.78 -4.71
CA THR A 103 16.26 10.53 -5.40
C THR A 103 16.30 10.30 -6.92
N SER A 104 15.48 9.38 -7.45
CA SER A 104 15.38 9.09 -8.90
C SER A 104 14.20 9.85 -9.52
N ASP A 105 14.09 9.79 -10.83
CA ASP A 105 12.97 10.39 -11.61
C ASP A 105 11.73 9.47 -11.64
N TRP A 106 11.31 9.03 -10.45
CA TRP A 106 10.22 8.07 -10.26
C TRP A 106 8.86 8.59 -10.75
N GLN A 107 8.65 9.89 -10.73
CA GLN A 107 7.37 10.50 -11.14
C GLN A 107 7.13 10.33 -12.63
N GLU A 108 8.16 10.53 -13.45
CA GLU A 108 8.06 10.34 -14.89
C GLU A 108 7.89 8.86 -15.25
N GLU A 109 8.52 7.96 -14.48
CA GLU A 109 8.35 6.53 -14.66
C GLU A 109 6.91 6.08 -14.35
N ILE A 110 6.34 6.49 -13.21
CA ILE A 110 4.93 6.21 -12.86
C ILE A 110 3.99 6.81 -13.91
N LYS A 111 4.27 8.02 -14.38
CA LYS A 111 3.49 8.68 -15.43
C LYS A 111 3.52 7.89 -16.73
N THR A 112 4.68 7.43 -17.17
CA THR A 112 4.82 6.62 -18.38
C THR A 112 4.04 5.31 -18.27
N VAL A 113 4.11 4.62 -17.13
CA VAL A 113 3.33 3.40 -16.89
C VAL A 113 1.83 3.66 -16.98
N LEU A 114 1.30 4.66 -16.26
CA LEU A 114 -0.13 4.95 -16.28
C LEU A 114 -0.62 5.47 -17.64
N LEU A 115 0.19 6.23 -18.38
CA LEU A 115 -0.12 6.64 -19.75
C LEU A 115 -0.17 5.42 -20.68
N THR A 116 0.79 4.49 -20.56
CA THR A 116 0.79 3.24 -21.36
C THR A 116 -0.45 2.41 -21.09
N ILE A 117 -0.83 2.24 -19.81
CA ILE A 117 -2.07 1.52 -19.46
C ILE A 117 -3.28 2.20 -20.12
N ARG A 118 -3.46 3.51 -19.94
CA ARG A 118 -4.61 4.26 -20.45
C ARG A 118 -4.67 4.35 -21.97
N SER A 119 -3.53 4.28 -22.65
CA SER A 119 -3.49 4.29 -24.11
C SER A 119 -3.99 2.97 -24.71
N ASN A 120 -3.88 1.87 -23.98
CA ASN A 120 -4.18 0.52 -24.45
C ASN A 120 -5.42 -0.09 -23.81
N PHE A 121 -5.81 0.41 -22.63
CA PHE A 121 -6.93 -0.14 -21.86
C PHE A 121 -7.84 0.96 -21.32
N ASN A 122 -9.13 0.67 -21.23
CA ASN A 122 -10.05 1.42 -20.39
C ASN A 122 -9.93 0.91 -18.96
N ILE A 123 -9.83 1.83 -18.00
CA ILE A 123 -9.72 1.50 -16.58
C ILE A 123 -11.09 1.67 -15.91
N CYS A 124 -11.52 0.68 -15.15
CA CYS A 124 -12.65 0.78 -14.22
C CYS A 124 -12.12 0.71 -12.79
N LEU A 125 -12.49 1.67 -11.95
CA LEU A 125 -12.16 1.70 -10.53
C LEU A 125 -13.40 1.36 -9.72
N THR A 126 -13.29 0.35 -8.89
CA THR A 126 -14.30 -0.06 -7.90
C THR A 126 -13.80 0.19 -6.49
N SER A 127 -14.62 -0.06 -5.48
CA SER A 127 -14.22 0.00 -4.07
C SER A 127 -13.18 -1.05 -3.67
N GLU A 128 -12.92 -2.03 -4.52
CA GLU A 128 -11.91 -3.07 -4.31
C GLU A 128 -10.57 -2.70 -4.96
N CYS A 129 -10.58 -1.81 -5.97
CA CYS A 129 -9.36 -1.31 -6.58
C CYS A 129 -8.60 -0.42 -5.59
N ALA A 130 -7.30 -0.65 -5.47
CA ALA A 130 -6.45 0.06 -4.54
C ALA A 130 -5.09 0.42 -5.18
N MET A 131 -4.39 1.32 -4.54
CA MET A 131 -2.97 1.52 -4.73
C MET A 131 -2.29 1.31 -3.39
N HIS A 132 -1.28 0.46 -3.34
CA HIS A 132 -0.46 0.27 -2.15
C HIS A 132 0.88 0.97 -2.32
N VAL A 133 1.44 1.46 -1.22
CA VAL A 133 2.76 2.07 -1.21
C VAL A 133 3.63 1.39 -0.18
N HIS A 134 4.64 0.67 -0.64
CA HIS A 134 5.68 0.05 0.17
C HIS A 134 6.82 1.04 0.39
N ILE A 135 7.34 1.12 1.62
CA ILE A 135 8.46 2.02 1.94
C ILE A 135 9.48 1.30 2.83
N SER A 136 10.77 1.54 2.56
CA SER A 136 11.91 1.14 3.38
C SER A 136 12.96 2.25 3.46
N PRO A 137 13.88 2.24 4.44
CA PRO A 137 14.91 3.26 4.56
C PRO A 137 15.87 3.29 3.37
N SER A 138 16.08 2.15 2.71
CA SER A 138 16.88 2.00 1.49
C SER A 138 16.52 0.70 0.80
N GLU A 139 17.10 0.44 -0.38
CA GLU A 139 16.90 -0.83 -1.11
C GLU A 139 17.37 -2.08 -0.34
N VAL A 140 18.32 -1.93 0.56
CA VAL A 140 18.99 -3.05 1.23
C VAL A 140 18.78 -3.09 2.74
N THR A 141 18.05 -2.12 3.31
CA THR A 141 17.83 -2.02 4.77
C THR A 141 16.36 -1.91 5.09
N THR A 142 15.97 -2.48 6.22
CA THR A 142 14.64 -2.29 6.81
C THR A 142 14.71 -1.26 7.95
N PHE A 143 13.55 -0.81 8.41
CA PHE A 143 13.46 0.10 9.56
C PHE A 143 14.00 -0.56 10.82
N ASP A 144 14.85 0.17 11.56
CA ASP A 144 15.30 -0.27 12.87
C ASP A 144 14.17 -0.18 13.92
N THR A 145 14.39 -0.82 15.08
CA THR A 145 13.39 -0.85 16.15
C THR A 145 13.00 0.55 16.64
N ARG A 146 13.93 1.52 16.64
CA ARG A 146 13.63 2.90 17.04
C ARG A 146 12.73 3.58 16.03
N GLN A 147 13.05 3.45 14.74
CA GLN A 147 12.25 4.01 13.66
C GLN A 147 10.83 3.40 13.67
N LEU A 148 10.72 2.08 13.83
CA LEU A 148 9.43 1.39 13.93
C LEU A 148 8.59 1.92 15.10
N LYS A 149 9.18 2.11 16.28
CA LYS A 149 8.48 2.71 17.44
C LYS A 149 7.93 4.08 17.10
N GLN A 150 8.71 4.92 16.43
CA GLN A 150 8.30 6.27 16.04
C GLN A 150 7.16 6.24 15.00
N ILE A 151 7.27 5.36 14.01
CA ILE A 151 6.23 5.20 12.98
C ILE A 151 4.92 4.69 13.61
N ILE A 152 4.97 3.70 14.50
CA ILE A 152 3.79 3.16 15.21
C ILE A 152 3.13 4.25 16.07
N LYS A 153 3.91 5.12 16.74
CA LYS A 153 3.35 6.28 17.45
C LYS A 153 2.62 7.23 16.50
N GLY A 154 3.20 7.47 15.32
CA GLY A 154 2.57 8.26 14.25
C GLY A 154 1.26 7.65 13.77
N VAL A 155 1.26 6.35 13.50
CA VAL A 155 0.07 5.62 13.08
C VAL A 155 -1.03 5.73 14.13
N MET A 156 -0.74 5.46 15.41
CA MET A 156 -1.73 5.61 16.47
C MET A 156 -2.22 7.06 16.62
N TYR A 157 -1.29 8.02 16.63
CA TYR A 157 -1.61 9.42 16.88
C TYR A 157 -2.50 10.02 15.80
N TYR A 158 -2.19 9.75 14.53
CA TYR A 158 -2.86 10.36 13.39
C TYR A 158 -3.98 9.53 12.77
N ASP A 159 -4.26 8.32 13.24
CA ASP A 159 -5.21 7.38 12.62
C ASP A 159 -6.59 8.02 12.36
N ARG A 160 -7.16 8.70 13.38
CA ARG A 160 -8.44 9.41 13.25
C ARG A 160 -8.42 10.57 12.26
N ALA A 161 -7.30 11.29 12.19
CA ALA A 161 -7.12 12.38 11.24
C ALA A 161 -6.93 11.85 9.82
N LEU A 162 -6.25 10.71 9.69
CA LEU A 162 -6.05 10.03 8.42
C LEU A 162 -7.38 9.58 7.81
N ILE A 163 -8.28 8.98 8.61
CA ILE A 163 -9.62 8.60 8.16
C ILE A 163 -10.38 9.78 7.53
N LYS A 164 -10.20 11.00 8.05
CA LYS A 164 -10.91 12.18 7.52
C LYS A 164 -10.45 12.61 6.14
N ILE A 165 -9.17 12.41 5.81
CA ILE A 165 -8.64 12.76 4.50
C ILE A 165 -8.73 11.61 3.49
N MET A 166 -9.11 10.41 3.94
CA MET A 166 -9.33 9.28 3.03
C MET A 166 -10.62 9.46 2.23
N PRO A 167 -10.66 9.03 0.95
CA PRO A 167 -11.90 8.97 0.18
C PRO A 167 -12.96 8.11 0.85
N SER A 168 -14.24 8.46 0.66
CA SER A 168 -15.37 7.78 1.29
C SER A 168 -15.38 6.26 1.10
N LEU A 169 -14.97 5.79 -0.08
CA LEU A 169 -14.86 4.36 -0.43
C LEU A 169 -13.83 3.60 0.43
N HIS A 170 -12.88 4.31 1.05
CA HIS A 170 -11.79 3.71 1.85
C HIS A 170 -11.93 3.95 3.37
N LYS A 171 -12.94 4.69 3.84
CA LYS A 171 -13.09 5.00 5.27
C LYS A 171 -13.47 3.84 6.17
N ASP A 172 -14.30 2.92 5.71
CA ASP A 172 -14.71 1.70 6.42
C ASP A 172 -14.61 0.48 5.52
N ASN A 173 -13.73 0.55 4.52
CA ASN A 173 -13.51 -0.53 3.58
C ASN A 173 -12.89 -1.73 4.31
N PRO A 174 -13.46 -2.94 4.22
CA PRO A 174 -12.92 -4.14 4.86
C PRO A 174 -11.49 -4.49 4.42
N TYR A 175 -11.07 -4.07 3.24
CA TYR A 175 -9.71 -4.30 2.74
C TYR A 175 -8.72 -3.25 3.23
N CYS A 176 -9.18 -2.19 3.90
CA CYS A 176 -8.38 -1.03 4.27
C CYS A 176 -8.91 -0.43 5.59
N MET A 177 -8.69 -1.10 6.70
CA MET A 177 -9.23 -0.72 8.01
C MET A 177 -8.25 0.16 8.80
N PRO A 178 -8.74 1.17 9.56
CA PRO A 178 -7.89 1.93 10.47
C PRO A 178 -7.20 1.02 11.50
N ASN A 179 -5.89 1.20 11.70
CA ASN A 179 -5.11 0.34 12.59
C ASN A 179 -5.62 0.33 14.03
N THR A 180 -5.99 1.50 14.58
CA THR A 180 -6.49 1.62 15.95
C THR A 180 -7.90 1.07 16.13
N LYS A 181 -8.67 0.94 15.06
CA LYS A 181 -10.00 0.31 15.10
C LYS A 181 -9.91 -1.21 15.02
N TYR A 182 -8.90 -1.71 14.32
CA TYR A 182 -8.82 -3.11 13.93
C TYR A 182 -7.89 -3.94 14.83
N ILE A 183 -6.70 -3.41 15.18
CA ILE A 183 -5.73 -4.09 16.04
C ILE A 183 -6.12 -3.85 17.50
N GLN A 184 -6.61 -4.90 18.18
CA GLN A 184 -7.18 -4.77 19.54
C GLN A 184 -6.24 -4.10 20.55
N LYS A 185 -4.93 -4.38 20.49
CA LYS A 185 -3.94 -3.73 21.39
C LYS A 185 -3.83 -2.24 21.12
N LEU A 186 -3.79 -1.83 19.84
CA LEU A 186 -3.77 -0.41 19.47
C LEU A 186 -5.10 0.26 19.85
N LYS A 187 -6.22 -0.41 19.63
CA LYS A 187 -7.55 0.08 20.02
C LYS A 187 -7.61 0.39 21.51
N THR A 188 -7.19 -0.53 22.36
CA THR A 188 -7.20 -0.34 23.81
C THR A 188 -6.36 0.88 24.22
N LEU A 189 -5.14 1.00 23.69
CA LEU A 189 -4.26 2.15 23.96
C LEU A 189 -4.85 3.46 23.44
N TYR A 190 -5.49 3.42 22.29
CA TYR A 190 -6.07 4.58 21.62
C TYR A 190 -7.33 5.08 22.38
N ASP A 191 -8.23 4.18 22.75
CA ASP A 191 -9.45 4.52 23.50
C ASP A 191 -9.14 5.09 24.89
N ASP A 192 -8.03 4.69 25.48
CA ASP A 192 -7.57 5.13 26.81
C ASP A 192 -6.99 6.57 26.82
N VAL A 193 -6.62 7.13 25.66
CA VAL A 193 -6.00 8.46 25.57
C VAL A 193 -6.84 9.57 26.18
N SER A 194 -8.15 9.53 26.01
CA SER A 194 -9.08 10.53 26.57
C SER A 194 -9.07 10.57 28.10
N GLN A 195 -8.69 9.46 28.74
CA GLN A 195 -8.58 9.31 30.19
C GLN A 195 -7.15 9.60 30.66
N ASN A 196 -6.17 8.94 30.07
CA ASN A 196 -4.80 8.83 30.58
C ASN A 196 -3.74 9.60 29.77
N SER A 197 -4.11 10.31 28.71
CA SER A 197 -3.22 11.00 27.76
C SER A 197 -2.40 10.06 26.86
N TRP A 198 -1.72 10.63 25.88
CA TRP A 198 -0.83 9.88 24.96
C TRP A 198 0.38 9.24 25.66
N ALA A 199 0.69 9.64 26.90
CA ALA A 199 1.82 9.08 27.63
C ALA A 199 1.74 7.56 27.78
N THR A 200 0.55 7.03 28.14
CA THR A 200 0.34 5.58 28.30
C THR A 200 0.58 4.85 26.99
N ALA A 201 0.00 5.32 25.89
CA ALA A 201 0.16 4.70 24.57
C ALA A 201 1.61 4.75 24.08
N PHE A 202 2.29 5.89 24.22
CA PHE A 202 3.66 6.06 23.75
C PHE A 202 4.67 5.31 24.62
N ASN A 203 4.45 5.27 25.95
CA ASN A 203 5.29 4.46 26.85
C ASN A 203 5.13 2.96 26.52
N ALA A 204 3.92 2.50 26.19
CA ALA A 204 3.73 1.12 25.74
C ALA A 204 4.53 0.81 24.47
N CYS A 205 4.62 1.74 23.51
CA CYS A 205 5.48 1.60 22.34
C CYS A 205 6.98 1.57 22.70
N ASP A 206 7.40 2.39 23.67
CA ASP A 206 8.81 2.51 24.04
C ASP A 206 9.31 1.30 24.85
N GLN A 207 8.47 0.78 25.76
CA GLN A 207 8.88 -0.22 26.74
C GLN A 207 8.76 -1.66 26.26
N SER A 208 7.87 -1.96 25.30
CA SER A 208 7.61 -3.36 24.95
C SER A 208 8.05 -3.72 23.54
N GLY A 209 9.12 -4.47 23.42
CA GLY A 209 9.40 -5.27 22.23
C GLY A 209 8.22 -6.17 21.86
N GLN A 210 7.40 -6.58 22.84
CA GLN A 210 6.18 -7.35 22.64
C GLN A 210 5.07 -6.58 21.90
N LEU A 211 4.94 -5.25 22.09
CA LEU A 211 3.95 -4.47 21.33
C LEU A 211 4.36 -4.41 19.85
N ILE A 212 5.64 -4.16 19.57
CA ILE A 212 6.14 -4.20 18.18
C ILE A 212 5.91 -5.58 17.60
N GLN A 213 6.34 -6.63 18.29
CA GLN A 213 6.09 -8.00 17.84
C GLN A 213 4.61 -8.30 17.63
N SER A 214 3.72 -7.83 18.52
CA SER A 214 2.29 -8.03 18.35
C SER A 214 1.65 -7.20 17.24
N ILE A 215 2.30 -6.12 16.79
CA ILE A 215 1.88 -5.34 15.62
C ILE A 215 2.46 -5.94 14.35
N LEU A 216 3.73 -6.36 14.38
CA LEU A 216 4.42 -7.02 13.28
C LEU A 216 3.87 -8.43 13.04
N PHE A 217 3.62 -9.15 14.12
CA PHE A 217 3.16 -10.54 14.09
C PHE A 217 1.74 -10.67 14.63
N ALA A 218 0.90 -9.63 14.54
CA ALA A 218 -0.45 -9.67 15.07
C ALA A 218 -1.26 -10.87 14.52
N HIS A 219 -0.64 -12.03 14.60
CA HIS A 219 -1.26 -13.33 14.62
C HIS A 219 -1.94 -13.50 15.97
N GLU A 220 -3.08 -12.91 16.18
CA GLU A 220 -4.07 -13.65 16.94
C GLU A 220 -4.37 -14.86 16.07
N PHE A 221 -4.03 -16.03 16.56
CA PHE A 221 -3.98 -17.32 15.86
C PHE A 221 -5.23 -17.69 15.05
N ASP A 222 -6.30 -16.92 15.13
CA ASP A 222 -7.59 -17.16 14.49
C ASP A 222 -8.00 -16.12 13.41
N LYS A 223 -7.18 -15.09 13.14
CA LYS A 223 -7.55 -14.06 12.14
C LYS A 223 -6.37 -13.60 11.29
N PRO A 224 -6.20 -14.13 10.08
CA PRO A 224 -5.15 -13.70 9.14
C PRO A 224 -5.47 -12.34 8.49
N GLN A 225 -5.72 -11.28 9.26
CA GLN A 225 -6.37 -10.08 8.73
C GLN A 225 -5.62 -8.77 8.93
N ASN A 226 -4.40 -8.76 9.51
CA ASN A 226 -3.67 -7.51 9.71
C ASN A 226 -3.10 -6.90 8.43
N CYS A 227 -2.98 -7.69 7.36
CA CYS A 227 -2.65 -7.16 6.04
C CYS A 227 -3.71 -6.19 5.50
N TYR A 228 -4.92 -6.17 6.04
CA TYR A 228 -6.01 -5.28 5.62
C TYR A 228 -6.15 -4.03 6.51
N CYS A 229 -5.08 -3.62 7.18
CA CYS A 229 -5.03 -2.33 7.87
C CYS A 229 -4.50 -1.24 6.95
N PHE A 230 -4.78 0.04 7.25
CA PHE A 230 -4.15 1.17 6.56
C PHE A 230 -2.64 1.02 6.50
N TRP A 231 -2.02 0.64 7.60
CA TRP A 231 -0.59 0.38 7.68
C TRP A 231 -0.35 -1.08 7.99
N ASN A 232 0.17 -1.81 7.01
CA ASN A 232 0.58 -3.19 7.14
C ASN A 232 2.07 -3.26 7.51
N PHE A 233 2.35 -3.76 8.71
CA PHE A 233 3.71 -3.94 9.22
C PHE A 233 4.23 -5.37 9.02
N GLN A 234 3.41 -6.31 8.56
CA GLN A 234 3.83 -7.72 8.39
C GLN A 234 4.94 -7.85 7.35
N ASN A 235 4.93 -6.96 6.35
CA ASN A 235 5.91 -6.97 5.28
C ASN A 235 7.34 -6.64 5.73
N ILE A 236 7.53 -6.10 6.94
CA ILE A 236 8.88 -5.90 7.50
C ILE A 236 9.65 -7.22 7.62
N THR A 237 8.96 -8.31 7.98
CA THR A 237 9.58 -9.62 8.16
C THR A 237 9.76 -10.42 6.88
N THR A 238 9.07 -10.05 5.82
CA THR A 238 9.09 -10.74 4.52
C THR A 238 9.90 -9.98 3.48
N CYS A 239 9.63 -8.69 3.31
CA CYS A 239 10.26 -7.86 2.30
C CYS A 239 10.93 -6.59 2.84
N GLY A 240 10.97 -6.40 4.17
CA GLY A 240 11.66 -5.27 4.78
C GLY A 240 10.93 -3.93 4.72
N THR A 241 9.69 -3.89 4.24
CA THR A 241 8.92 -2.67 4.02
C THR A 241 7.78 -2.49 5.03
N ILE A 242 7.36 -1.25 5.24
CA ILE A 242 6.02 -0.92 5.74
C ILE A 242 5.17 -0.59 4.53
N GLU A 243 3.94 -1.08 4.52
CA GLU A 243 3.02 -0.86 3.41
C GLU A 243 1.83 0.00 3.85
N PHE A 244 1.44 0.96 3.03
CA PHE A 244 0.24 1.77 3.22
C PHE A 244 -0.83 1.38 2.21
N HIS A 245 -1.93 0.81 2.69
CA HIS A 245 -3.08 0.33 1.92
C HIS A 245 -4.18 1.39 1.76
N GLY A 246 -4.00 2.59 2.33
CA GLY A 246 -5.04 3.62 2.36
C GLY A 246 -5.50 4.13 1.00
N PRO A 247 -4.61 4.31 0.01
CA PRO A 247 -4.97 4.93 -1.26
C PRO A 247 -6.01 4.15 -2.05
N PRO A 248 -6.99 4.84 -2.69
CA PRO A 248 -7.89 4.21 -3.64
C PRO A 248 -7.13 3.80 -4.90
N GLY A 249 -7.77 2.97 -5.75
CA GLY A 249 -7.28 2.75 -7.11
C GLY A 249 -7.09 4.07 -7.85
N VAL A 250 -6.03 4.19 -8.61
CA VAL A 250 -5.66 5.41 -9.33
C VAL A 250 -5.51 5.14 -10.83
N GLN A 251 -5.85 6.12 -11.65
CA GLN A 251 -5.67 6.06 -13.10
C GLN A 251 -4.86 7.25 -13.64
N MET A 252 -4.51 8.21 -12.79
CA MET A 252 -3.74 9.40 -13.14
C MET A 252 -2.44 9.42 -12.34
N ALA A 253 -1.35 9.78 -13.00
CA ALA A 253 -0.04 9.89 -12.36
C ALA A 253 -0.03 10.92 -11.22
N ALA A 254 -0.78 12.01 -11.35
CA ALA A 254 -0.88 13.01 -10.30
C ALA A 254 -1.45 12.42 -8.99
N ASP A 255 -2.45 11.54 -9.09
CA ASP A 255 -3.04 10.88 -7.93
C ASP A 255 -2.07 9.86 -7.32
N ALA A 256 -1.39 9.05 -8.15
CA ALA A 256 -0.38 8.11 -7.70
C ALA A 256 0.76 8.83 -6.98
N ASN A 257 1.31 9.87 -7.58
CA ASN A 257 2.40 10.67 -7.03
C ASN A 257 1.98 11.35 -5.71
N HIS A 258 0.74 11.84 -5.65
CA HIS A 258 0.17 12.39 -4.42
C HIS A 258 0.21 11.37 -3.26
N TRP A 259 -0.30 10.16 -3.48
CA TRP A 259 -0.34 9.13 -2.44
C TRP A 259 1.04 8.61 -2.04
N VAL A 260 1.97 8.52 -2.98
CA VAL A 260 3.39 8.27 -2.68
C VAL A 260 3.91 9.34 -1.73
N CYS A 261 3.70 10.63 -2.04
CA CYS A 261 4.17 11.74 -1.21
C CYS A 261 3.48 11.79 0.16
N VAL A 262 2.18 11.46 0.24
CA VAL A 262 1.47 11.35 1.53
C VAL A 262 2.12 10.28 2.41
N THR A 263 2.39 9.10 1.84
CA THR A 263 2.99 7.96 2.56
C THR A 263 4.40 8.29 3.03
N LEU A 264 5.26 8.73 2.11
CA LEU A 264 6.65 9.07 2.39
C LEU A 264 6.76 10.23 3.40
N GLY A 265 5.94 11.28 3.23
CA GLY A 265 5.92 12.43 4.13
C GLY A 265 5.44 12.07 5.53
N PHE A 266 4.42 11.20 5.63
CA PHE A 266 3.95 10.69 6.91
C PHE A 266 5.07 9.95 7.66
N VAL A 267 5.73 9.00 7.00
CA VAL A 267 6.80 8.17 7.60
C VAL A 267 8.00 9.02 7.97
N SER A 268 8.46 9.91 7.06
CA SER A 268 9.57 10.82 7.32
C SER A 268 9.31 11.70 8.56
N ASN A 269 8.12 12.30 8.65
CA ASN A 269 7.75 13.08 9.85
C ASN A 269 7.70 12.20 11.10
N ALA A 270 7.08 11.03 11.03
CA ALA A 270 6.90 10.17 12.20
C ALA A 270 8.23 9.76 12.84
N ILE A 271 9.24 9.46 12.03
CA ILE A 271 10.58 9.05 12.48
C ILE A 271 11.27 10.16 13.28
N VAL A 272 11.12 11.42 12.88
CA VAL A 272 11.88 12.53 13.48
C VAL A 272 11.09 13.35 14.49
N LYS A 273 9.77 13.14 14.56
CA LYS A 273 8.90 13.89 15.46
C LYS A 273 9.28 13.66 16.92
N ASN A 274 9.42 14.77 17.66
CA ASN A 274 9.52 14.70 19.13
C ASN A 274 8.12 14.42 19.71
N TRP A 275 7.86 13.16 20.04
CA TRP A 275 6.58 12.73 20.60
C TRP A 275 6.36 13.18 22.03
N ASP A 276 7.40 13.60 22.78
CA ASP A 276 7.26 14.09 24.16
C ASP A 276 6.43 15.38 24.23
N VAL A 277 6.43 16.17 23.15
CA VAL A 277 5.64 17.41 23.07
C VAL A 277 4.14 17.16 23.21
N VAL A 278 3.65 16.01 22.77
CA VAL A 278 2.22 15.67 22.78
C VAL A 278 1.85 14.62 23.84
N LYS A 279 2.82 14.05 24.56
CA LYS A 279 2.59 12.97 25.54
C LYS A 279 1.55 13.35 26.62
N SER A 280 1.56 14.57 27.10
CA SER A 280 0.65 15.04 28.17
C SER A 280 -0.76 15.39 27.65
N THR A 281 -0.96 15.42 26.34
CA THR A 281 -2.27 15.79 25.78
C THR A 281 -3.25 14.62 25.83
N LYS A 282 -4.54 14.94 25.99
CA LYS A 282 -5.66 13.99 25.95
C LYS A 282 -6.53 14.18 24.71
N THR A 283 -6.08 15.03 23.79
CA THR A 283 -6.80 15.34 22.56
C THR A 283 -6.23 14.60 21.37
N TYR A 284 -7.09 14.25 20.46
CA TYR A 284 -6.69 13.65 19.19
C TYR A 284 -6.30 14.76 18.19
N PRO A 285 -5.32 14.51 17.33
CA PRO A 285 -4.91 15.50 16.34
C PRO A 285 -6.02 15.75 15.31
N THR A 286 -6.04 16.97 14.79
CA THR A 286 -6.90 17.35 13.67
C THR A 286 -6.30 16.93 12.34
N SER A 287 -7.11 16.92 11.28
CA SER A 287 -6.62 16.71 9.91
C SER A 287 -5.64 17.81 9.47
N ASP A 288 -5.77 19.05 9.98
CA ASP A 288 -4.78 20.11 9.71
C ASP A 288 -3.41 19.79 10.32
N GLN A 289 -3.39 19.24 11.52
CA GLN A 289 -2.12 18.81 12.15
C GLN A 289 -1.49 17.64 11.41
N LEU A 290 -2.29 16.71 10.87
CA LEU A 290 -1.80 15.66 10.00
C LEU A 290 -1.24 16.22 8.69
N ARG A 291 -1.97 17.13 8.03
CA ARG A 291 -1.52 17.81 6.81
C ARG A 291 -0.19 18.55 7.02
N ALA A 292 -0.07 19.25 8.12
CA ALA A 292 1.17 19.93 8.48
C ALA A 292 2.34 18.92 8.70
N ALA A 293 2.06 17.81 9.36
CA ALA A 293 3.04 16.73 9.58
C ALA A 293 3.51 16.11 8.26
N ILE A 294 2.59 15.79 7.35
CA ILE A 294 2.92 15.23 6.03
C ILE A 294 3.75 16.24 5.22
N ARG A 295 3.32 17.52 5.14
CA ARG A 295 4.09 18.57 4.44
C ARG A 295 5.49 18.73 5.01
N PHE A 296 5.65 18.72 6.32
CA PHE A 296 6.96 18.78 6.97
C PHE A 296 7.84 17.58 6.55
N GLY A 297 7.28 16.36 6.55
CA GLY A 297 8.01 15.18 6.09
C GLY A 297 8.40 15.27 4.62
N VAL A 298 7.48 15.70 3.75
CA VAL A 298 7.75 15.89 2.31
C VAL A 298 8.83 16.95 2.05
N GLN A 299 8.87 18.04 2.83
CA GLN A 299 9.94 19.04 2.72
C GLN A 299 11.33 18.45 2.98
N ARG A 300 11.44 17.43 3.81
CA ARG A 300 12.69 16.74 4.10
C ARG A 300 13.18 15.84 2.95
N LEU A 301 12.25 15.42 2.08
CA LEU A 301 12.54 14.55 0.92
C LEU A 301 12.99 15.33 -0.33
N GLY A 302 12.88 16.64 -0.32
CA GLY A 302 13.29 17.51 -1.43
C GLY A 302 12.13 17.98 -2.32
N SER A 303 12.47 18.79 -3.33
CA SER A 303 11.50 19.50 -4.18
C SER A 303 10.60 18.55 -4.97
N MET A 304 11.13 17.47 -5.50
CA MET A 304 10.34 16.51 -6.30
C MET A 304 9.09 16.03 -5.54
N CYS A 305 9.23 15.59 -4.29
CA CYS A 305 8.09 15.17 -3.49
C CYS A 305 7.17 16.35 -3.10
N GLN A 306 7.72 17.57 -2.92
CA GLN A 306 6.91 18.75 -2.61
C GLN A 306 5.98 19.12 -3.76
N ASP A 307 6.49 19.10 -4.99
CA ASP A 307 5.74 19.48 -6.20
C ASP A 307 4.65 18.46 -6.55
N ALA A 308 4.83 17.19 -6.15
CA ALA A 308 3.89 16.11 -6.39
C ALA A 308 2.78 16.01 -5.32
N LEU A 309 2.95 16.64 -4.16
CA LEU A 309 1.96 16.57 -3.09
C LEU A 309 0.73 17.45 -3.42
N GLY A 310 -0.33 16.81 -3.88
CA GLY A 310 -1.61 17.46 -4.13
C GLY A 310 -2.34 17.92 -2.85
N PRO A 311 -3.52 18.54 -2.99
CA PRO A 311 -4.34 18.94 -1.85
C PRO A 311 -4.83 17.73 -1.05
N MET A 312 -4.78 17.82 0.26
CA MET A 312 -5.32 16.83 1.21
C MET A 312 -6.57 17.42 1.87
N ALA A 313 -7.67 17.51 1.15
CA ALA A 313 -8.94 18.01 1.72
C ALA A 313 -9.56 16.96 2.66
N ASP A 314 -10.35 17.40 3.64
CA ASP A 314 -11.23 16.50 4.38
C ASP A 314 -12.32 16.00 3.43
N ASP A 315 -12.48 14.72 3.30
CA ASP A 315 -13.65 14.14 2.70
C ASP A 315 -14.73 13.96 3.78
N ASN A 316 -15.75 14.78 3.71
CA ASN A 316 -16.88 14.75 4.64
C ASN A 316 -18.02 13.84 4.17
N SER A 317 -17.83 13.13 3.06
CA SER A 317 -18.80 12.15 2.57
C SER A 317 -18.99 11.03 3.60
N ALA A 318 -20.17 10.48 3.64
CA ALA A 318 -20.43 9.30 4.48
C ALA A 318 -19.51 8.15 4.05
N PRO A 319 -18.98 7.40 5.02
CA PRO A 319 -18.21 6.20 4.71
C PRO A 319 -19.03 5.25 3.83
N TRP A 320 -18.37 4.62 2.87
CA TRP A 320 -18.98 3.48 2.19
C TRP A 320 -19.20 2.35 3.20
N VAL A 321 -20.43 1.87 3.30
CA VAL A 321 -20.77 0.80 4.22
C VAL A 321 -21.17 -0.40 3.38
N ALA A 322 -20.32 -1.42 3.36
CA ALA A 322 -20.68 -2.68 2.75
C ALA A 322 -21.95 -3.25 3.39
N SER A 323 -22.90 -3.67 2.58
CA SER A 323 -24.09 -4.39 3.03
C SER A 323 -23.67 -5.69 3.76
N SER A 324 -24.58 -6.26 4.55
CA SER A 324 -24.29 -7.53 5.23
C SER A 324 -23.91 -8.65 4.24
N THR A 325 -24.55 -8.67 3.06
CA THR A 325 -24.27 -9.63 1.99
C THR A 325 -22.87 -9.42 1.41
N GLU A 326 -22.47 -8.17 1.13
CA GLU A 326 -21.13 -7.84 0.64
C GLU A 326 -20.07 -8.17 1.67
N ARG A 327 -20.28 -7.85 2.95
CA ARG A 327 -19.36 -8.22 4.05
C ARG A 327 -19.16 -9.73 4.13
N ALA A 328 -20.25 -10.51 4.02
CA ALA A 328 -20.18 -11.97 4.03
C ALA A 328 -19.38 -12.48 2.81
N ARG A 329 -19.62 -11.92 1.63
CA ARG A 329 -18.88 -12.24 0.41
C ARG A 329 -17.39 -11.90 0.53
N ILE A 330 -17.05 -10.71 1.02
CA ILE A 330 -15.68 -10.27 1.24
C ILE A 330 -14.98 -11.20 2.24
N ASN A 331 -15.61 -11.54 3.34
CA ASN A 331 -15.04 -12.43 4.34
C ASN A 331 -14.81 -13.85 3.80
N ALA A 332 -15.76 -14.38 3.01
CA ALA A 332 -15.61 -15.67 2.34
C ALA A 332 -14.43 -15.64 1.34
N LYS A 333 -14.29 -14.57 0.58
CA LYS A 333 -13.19 -14.37 -0.38
C LYS A 333 -11.83 -14.29 0.32
N LYS A 334 -11.72 -13.51 1.40
CA LYS A 334 -10.52 -13.44 2.24
C LYS A 334 -10.14 -14.79 2.82
N ALA A 335 -11.10 -15.56 3.31
CA ALA A 335 -10.87 -16.92 3.82
C ALA A 335 -10.38 -17.86 2.70
N ALA A 336 -10.97 -17.78 1.50
CA ALA A 336 -10.56 -18.59 0.35
C ALA A 336 -9.12 -18.25 -0.10
N ILE A 337 -8.74 -16.98 -0.12
CA ILE A 337 -7.40 -16.51 -0.43
C ILE A 337 -6.41 -16.96 0.67
N GLY A 338 -6.76 -16.80 1.95
CA GLY A 338 -5.96 -17.27 3.08
C GLY A 338 -5.68 -18.78 3.02
N ASN A 339 -6.67 -19.57 2.59
CA ASN A 339 -6.51 -21.01 2.40
C ASN A 339 -5.67 -21.39 1.15
N LYS A 340 -5.62 -20.51 0.13
CA LYS A 340 -4.78 -20.70 -1.06
C LYS A 340 -3.35 -20.17 -0.90
N LYS A 341 -3.07 -19.41 0.16
CA LYS A 341 -1.74 -18.86 0.45
C LYS A 341 -0.63 -19.91 0.58
N GLY A 342 -0.95 -21.18 0.76
CA GLY A 342 0.01 -22.30 0.65
C GLY A 342 0.48 -22.60 -0.77
N THR A 343 -0.12 -22.04 -1.84
CA THR A 343 0.23 -22.42 -3.21
C THR A 343 0.56 -21.28 -4.17
N PHE A 344 0.12 -20.05 -3.94
CA PHE A 344 0.30 -18.96 -4.90
C PHE A 344 0.97 -17.70 -4.30
N VAL A 345 0.70 -17.35 -3.07
CA VAL A 345 1.27 -16.15 -2.39
C VAL A 345 2.67 -16.40 -1.84
N GLU A 346 3.09 -17.64 -1.66
CA GLU A 346 4.50 -17.96 -1.35
C GLU A 346 5.50 -17.63 -2.49
N LYS A 347 5.01 -17.22 -3.67
CA LYS A 347 5.86 -16.87 -4.82
C LYS A 347 6.03 -15.36 -5.02
N VAL A 348 5.33 -14.51 -4.28
CA VAL A 348 5.49 -13.05 -4.32
C VAL A 348 6.05 -12.56 -2.98
N HIS A 349 7.11 -13.20 -2.53
CA HIS A 349 7.89 -12.66 -1.44
C HIS A 349 9.03 -11.84 -2.03
N PHE A 350 9.12 -10.58 -1.62
CA PHE A 350 10.33 -9.80 -1.73
C PHE A 350 11.47 -10.63 -1.13
N SER A 351 12.25 -11.27 -1.98
CA SER A 351 13.41 -12.05 -1.53
C SER A 351 14.56 -11.08 -1.27
N TYR A 352 14.49 -10.35 -0.16
CA TYR A 352 15.74 -9.86 0.40
C TYR A 352 16.54 -11.10 0.85
N PRO A 353 17.82 -11.21 0.50
CA PRO A 353 18.65 -12.26 1.09
C PRO A 353 18.57 -12.12 2.62
N PRO A 354 18.49 -13.22 3.37
CA PRO A 354 18.44 -13.16 4.81
C PRO A 354 19.63 -12.35 5.30
N VAL A 355 19.35 -11.29 6.06
CA VAL A 355 20.39 -10.51 6.72
C VAL A 355 21.19 -11.49 7.57
N GLY A 356 22.40 -11.80 7.14
CA GLY A 356 23.28 -12.71 7.85
C GLY A 356 23.47 -12.19 9.27
N HIS A 357 22.96 -12.94 10.24
CA HIS A 357 23.35 -12.76 11.62
C HIS A 357 24.86 -13.04 11.70
N SER A 358 25.67 -11.99 11.59
CA SER A 358 27.04 -12.07 12.05
C SER A 358 26.99 -12.18 13.58
N SER A 359 27.03 -13.42 14.05
CA SER A 359 27.34 -13.73 15.43
C SER A 359 28.78 -13.23 15.71
N GLN A 360 28.90 -11.97 16.13
CA GLN A 360 30.10 -11.60 16.85
C GLN A 360 30.01 -12.20 18.26
N LYS A 361 30.69 -13.32 18.44
CA LYS A 361 31.13 -13.77 19.74
C LYS A 361 32.21 -12.78 20.23
N VAL A 362 31.97 -12.12 21.33
CA VAL A 362 32.97 -11.80 22.37
C VAL A 362 32.27 -11.99 23.71
#